data_d2b6df3d85f29e02362e519f931fd47e
#
_entry.id   d2b6df3d85f29e02362e519f931fd47e
#
_cell.length_a   1.000
_cell.length_b   1.000
_cell.length_c   1.000
_cell.angle_alpha   90.00
_cell.angle_beta   90.00
_cell.angle_gamma   90.00
#
_symmetry.space_group_name_H-M   'P 1'
#
loop_
_entity.id
_entity.type
_entity.pdbx_description
1 polymer ?
#
loop_
_entity_poly.entity_id
_entity_poly.type
_entity_poly.pdbx_seq_one_letter_code
_entity_poly.pdbx_strand_id
1 'polypeptide(L)'
;MMIEGQEPTGAVAIRPCRAEECEAVLALWRRAGAIPSPTDTLEELLRLVRSEHGDGFLVAIQEGAIVGSVIGGWDGWRGNIYRLAVAPEARRRGLARRLVREAERVLWRKGARRLSALVGRHEAQAVAFWDALADAGYRRDPRMMRYVKA
;
A
#
# COMPACT_ATOMS: atom_id res chain seq x y z
N MET A 1 -19.32 -25.82 17.94
CA MET A 1 -19.65 -24.57 18.64
C MET A 1 -18.62 -23.53 18.29
N MET A 2 -19.02 -22.51 17.57
CA MET A 2 -18.11 -21.39 17.22
C MET A 2 -17.95 -20.51 18.44
N ILE A 3 -16.69 -20.27 18.84
CA ILE A 3 -16.37 -19.26 19.85
C ILE A 3 -16.44 -17.90 19.14
N GLU A 4 -17.33 -17.03 19.59
CA GLU A 4 -17.41 -15.66 19.08
C GLU A 4 -16.03 -14.99 19.23
N GLY A 5 -15.48 -14.49 18.14
CA GLY A 5 -14.24 -13.71 18.12
C GLY A 5 -13.00 -14.42 17.59
N GLN A 6 -13.06 -15.68 17.16
CA GLN A 6 -11.94 -16.31 16.46
C GLN A 6 -12.07 -16.09 14.96
N GLU A 7 -11.20 -15.23 14.39
CA GLU A 7 -11.02 -15.16 12.95
C GLU A 7 -10.43 -16.48 12.45
N PRO A 8 -10.83 -16.92 11.23
CA PRO A 8 -10.26 -18.14 10.65
C PRO A 8 -8.75 -18.02 10.54
N THR A 9 -8.03 -19.10 10.88
CA THR A 9 -6.57 -19.19 10.70
C THR A 9 -6.22 -18.83 9.25
N GLY A 10 -5.37 -17.82 9.04
CA GLY A 10 -4.96 -17.36 7.72
C GLY A 10 -5.79 -16.21 7.16
N ALA A 11 -6.84 -15.76 7.87
CA ALA A 11 -7.59 -14.58 7.45
C ALA A 11 -6.74 -13.32 7.54
N VAL A 12 -6.86 -12.45 6.51
CA VAL A 12 -6.13 -11.19 6.44
C VAL A 12 -7.12 -10.03 6.55
N ALA A 13 -6.90 -9.17 7.54
CA ALA A 13 -7.64 -7.92 7.70
C ALA A 13 -6.84 -6.77 7.13
N ILE A 14 -7.52 -5.83 6.45
CA ILE A 14 -6.91 -4.60 5.93
C ILE A 14 -7.59 -3.43 6.61
N ARG A 15 -6.79 -2.55 7.21
CA ARG A 15 -7.26 -1.38 7.95
C ARG A 15 -6.21 -0.27 7.96
N PRO A 16 -6.58 0.96 8.38
CA PRO A 16 -5.58 2.01 8.55
C PRO A 16 -4.48 1.62 9.54
N CYS A 17 -3.26 2.02 9.21
CA CYS A 17 -2.09 1.82 10.07
C CYS A 17 -2.23 2.61 11.37
N ARG A 18 -1.77 2.01 12.46
CA ARG A 18 -1.70 2.65 13.79
C ARG A 18 -0.29 3.16 14.05
N ALA A 19 -0.17 4.16 14.93
CA ALA A 19 1.12 4.75 15.26
C ALA A 19 2.15 3.72 15.72
N GLU A 20 1.75 2.80 16.59
CA GLU A 20 2.60 1.75 17.12
C GLU A 20 3.04 0.70 16.08
N GLU A 21 2.45 0.73 14.89
CA GLU A 21 2.75 -0.21 13.80
C GLU A 21 3.76 0.33 12.79
N CYS A 22 4.11 1.60 12.85
CA CYS A 22 4.95 2.25 11.84
C CYS A 22 6.34 1.62 11.73
N GLU A 23 6.95 1.21 12.84
CA GLU A 23 8.25 0.51 12.80
C GLU A 23 8.15 -0.83 12.08
N ALA A 24 7.08 -1.58 12.32
CA ALA A 24 6.83 -2.84 11.64
C ALA A 24 6.62 -2.65 10.14
N VAL A 25 6.00 -1.55 9.72
CA VAL A 25 5.85 -1.22 8.29
C VAL A 25 7.20 -0.92 7.66
N LEU A 26 8.06 -0.15 8.32
CA LEU A 26 9.42 0.10 7.81
C LEU A 26 10.21 -1.20 7.67
N ALA A 27 10.10 -2.10 8.63
CA ALA A 27 10.72 -3.42 8.56
C ALA A 27 10.16 -4.24 7.39
N LEU A 28 8.85 -4.19 7.17
CA LEU A 28 8.21 -4.83 6.03
C LEU A 28 8.77 -4.31 4.70
N TRP A 29 8.93 -3.00 4.55
CA TRP A 29 9.46 -2.42 3.31
C TRP A 29 10.88 -2.91 3.03
N ARG A 30 11.72 -3.00 4.05
CA ARG A 30 13.08 -3.56 3.90
C ARG A 30 13.03 -5.03 3.46
N ARG A 31 12.20 -5.84 4.11
CA ARG A 31 12.03 -7.27 3.75
C ARG A 31 11.46 -7.46 2.36
N ALA A 32 10.58 -6.58 1.93
CA ALA A 32 9.96 -6.63 0.60
C ALA A 32 10.89 -6.13 -0.52
N GLY A 33 12.05 -5.56 -0.17
CA GLY A 33 13.02 -5.07 -1.14
C GLY A 33 12.69 -3.70 -1.73
N ALA A 34 11.89 -2.90 -1.05
CA ALA A 34 11.56 -1.55 -1.51
C ALA A 34 12.83 -0.69 -1.59
N ILE A 35 12.93 0.13 -2.64
CA ILE A 35 14.02 1.08 -2.79
C ILE A 35 13.85 2.16 -1.71
N PRO A 36 14.89 2.41 -0.86
CA PRO A 36 14.80 3.42 0.19
C PRO A 36 14.54 4.82 -0.37
N SER A 37 13.79 5.60 0.38
CA SER A 37 13.49 7.00 0.08
C SER A 37 13.69 7.85 1.34
N PRO A 38 14.03 9.15 1.21
CA PRO A 38 14.18 10.04 2.36
C PRO A 38 12.94 10.13 3.26
N THR A 39 11.76 9.82 2.74
CA THR A 39 10.51 9.85 3.50
C THR A 39 10.19 8.53 4.21
N ASP A 40 11.04 7.51 4.07
CA ASP A 40 10.87 6.22 4.74
C ASP A 40 11.45 6.28 6.15
N THR A 41 10.91 7.14 7.00
CA THR A 41 11.35 7.30 8.39
C THR A 41 10.17 7.16 9.33
N LEU A 42 10.45 6.77 10.57
CA LEU A 42 9.42 6.67 11.60
C LEU A 42 8.70 8.01 11.78
N GLU A 43 9.44 9.12 11.81
CA GLU A 43 8.88 10.46 11.95
C GLU A 43 7.85 10.78 10.84
N GLU A 44 8.20 10.52 9.59
CA GLU A 44 7.32 10.77 8.46
C GLU A 44 6.09 9.87 8.47
N LEU A 45 6.23 8.59 8.82
CA LEU A 45 5.10 7.69 8.93
C LEU A 45 4.16 8.05 10.08
N LEU A 46 4.70 8.44 11.22
CA LEU A 46 3.90 8.92 12.35
C LEU A 46 3.12 10.19 11.99
N ARG A 47 3.77 11.10 11.27
CA ARG A 47 3.11 12.32 10.78
C ARG A 47 1.94 11.97 9.86
N LEU A 48 2.13 11.03 8.93
CA LEU A 48 1.08 10.58 8.03
C LEU A 48 -0.09 9.94 8.79
N VAL A 49 0.20 9.02 9.71
CA VAL A 49 -0.83 8.34 10.52
C VAL A 49 -1.68 9.33 11.31
N ARG A 50 -1.05 10.37 11.85
CA ARG A 50 -1.70 11.39 12.70
C ARG A 50 -2.40 12.49 11.91
N SER A 51 -2.18 12.54 10.60
CA SER A 51 -2.79 13.55 9.72
C SER A 51 -4.21 13.15 9.31
N GLU A 52 -4.92 14.08 8.68
CA GLU A 52 -6.22 13.81 8.05
C GLU A 52 -6.14 12.80 6.90
N HIS A 53 -4.93 12.49 6.42
CA HIS A 53 -4.69 11.55 5.31
C HIS A 53 -4.31 10.14 5.79
N GLY A 54 -4.28 9.91 7.10
CA GLY A 54 -3.92 8.62 7.69
C GLY A 54 -4.87 7.48 7.32
N ASP A 55 -6.09 7.79 6.93
CA ASP A 55 -7.08 6.79 6.49
C ASP A 55 -6.70 6.12 5.15
N GLY A 56 -5.79 6.72 4.39
CA GLY A 56 -5.24 6.13 3.16
C GLY A 56 -3.99 5.28 3.38
N PHE A 57 -3.42 5.29 4.57
CA PHE A 57 -2.27 4.46 4.90
C PHE A 57 -2.76 3.14 5.52
N LEU A 58 -2.80 2.09 4.69
CA LEU A 58 -3.42 0.81 5.04
C LEU A 58 -2.36 -0.26 5.29
N VAL A 59 -2.67 -1.14 6.24
CA VAL A 59 -1.86 -2.32 6.53
C VAL A 59 -2.72 -3.57 6.45
N ALA A 60 -2.09 -4.67 6.04
CA ALA A 60 -2.69 -6.00 6.05
C ALA A 60 -2.14 -6.78 7.23
N ILE A 61 -3.04 -7.30 8.05
CA ILE A 61 -2.72 -8.01 9.28
C ILE A 61 -3.13 -9.47 9.13
N GLN A 62 -2.21 -10.36 9.42
CA GLN A 62 -2.46 -11.81 9.48
C GLN A 62 -1.86 -12.36 10.76
N GLU A 63 -2.66 -13.00 11.59
CA GLU A 63 -2.22 -13.60 12.87
C GLU A 63 -1.40 -12.61 13.73
N GLY A 64 -1.87 -11.36 13.81
CA GLY A 64 -1.22 -10.30 14.58
C GLY A 64 0.02 -9.68 13.93
N ALA A 65 0.46 -10.16 12.77
CA ALA A 65 1.64 -9.66 12.09
C ALA A 65 1.26 -8.82 10.88
N ILE A 66 2.02 -7.75 10.61
CA ILE A 66 1.87 -6.93 9.42
C ILE A 66 2.51 -7.66 8.25
N VAL A 67 1.71 -8.03 7.26
CA VAL A 67 2.15 -8.78 6.07
C VAL A 67 2.00 -7.99 4.78
N GLY A 68 1.45 -6.80 4.84
CA GLY A 68 1.31 -5.94 3.67
C GLY A 68 1.02 -4.50 4.04
N SER A 69 1.25 -3.60 3.10
CA SER A 69 0.95 -2.17 3.24
C SER A 69 0.68 -1.54 1.88
N VAL A 70 0.00 -0.40 1.92
CA VAL A 70 -0.18 0.49 0.77
C VAL A 70 -0.50 1.89 1.30
N ILE A 71 -0.07 2.92 0.57
CA ILE A 71 -0.45 4.30 0.87
C ILE A 71 -1.26 4.84 -0.31
N GLY A 72 -2.51 5.18 -0.05
CA GLY A 72 -3.35 5.95 -0.96
C GLY A 72 -3.25 7.43 -0.61
N GLY A 73 -2.53 8.21 -1.41
CA GLY A 73 -2.33 9.64 -1.19
C GLY A 73 -3.38 10.47 -1.93
N TRP A 74 -3.97 11.43 -1.25
CA TRP A 74 -4.97 12.35 -1.79
C TRP A 74 -4.47 13.78 -1.69
N ASP A 75 -4.42 14.49 -2.81
CA ASP A 75 -3.98 15.90 -2.84
C ASP A 75 -5.12 16.90 -2.99
N GLY A 76 -6.38 16.44 -2.90
CA GLY A 76 -7.58 17.23 -3.13
C GLY A 76 -8.06 17.22 -4.58
N TRP A 77 -7.35 16.54 -5.47
CA TRP A 77 -7.65 16.48 -6.89
C TRP A 77 -7.41 15.10 -7.50
N ARG A 78 -6.22 14.53 -7.28
CA ARG A 78 -5.86 13.21 -7.80
C ARG A 78 -5.41 12.29 -6.68
N GLY A 79 -5.59 11.00 -6.89
CA GLY A 79 -5.08 9.97 -6.01
C GLY A 79 -3.80 9.36 -6.54
N ASN A 80 -2.91 9.01 -5.61
CA ASN A 80 -1.67 8.31 -5.92
C ASN A 80 -1.52 7.10 -5.02
N ILE A 81 -0.96 6.04 -5.55
CA ILE A 81 -0.70 4.82 -4.79
C ILE A 81 0.80 4.67 -4.60
N TYR A 82 1.22 4.59 -3.34
CA TYR A 82 2.61 4.50 -2.94
C TYR A 82 2.83 3.29 -2.05
N ARG A 83 4.05 2.81 -2.01
CA ARG A 83 4.52 1.83 -1.03
C ARG A 83 3.63 0.60 -0.89
N LEU A 84 3.18 0.09 -2.02
CA LEU A 84 2.56 -1.22 -2.05
C LEU A 84 3.64 -2.27 -1.77
N ALA A 85 3.49 -2.98 -0.69
CA ALA A 85 4.44 -4.01 -0.28
C ALA A 85 3.71 -5.20 0.32
N VAL A 86 4.20 -6.40 0.03
CA VAL A 86 3.70 -7.64 0.60
C VAL A 86 4.89 -8.46 1.09
N ALA A 87 4.81 -8.94 2.33
CA ALA A 87 5.84 -9.79 2.90
C ALA A 87 6.10 -11.00 2.00
N PRO A 88 7.36 -11.43 1.82
CA PRO A 88 7.67 -12.55 0.93
C PRO A 88 6.83 -13.81 1.19
N GLU A 89 6.59 -14.14 2.47
CA GLU A 89 5.80 -15.31 2.88
C GLU A 89 4.29 -15.18 2.60
N ALA A 90 3.80 -13.96 2.33
CA ALA A 90 2.38 -13.70 2.08
C ALA A 90 2.07 -13.44 0.59
N ARG A 91 3.05 -13.59 -0.28
CA ARG A 91 2.89 -13.38 -1.73
C ARG A 91 2.10 -14.50 -2.40
N ARG A 92 1.60 -14.22 -3.62
CA ARG A 92 0.85 -15.15 -4.48
C ARG A 92 -0.51 -15.57 -3.91
N ARG A 93 -1.11 -14.75 -3.04
CA ARG A 93 -2.43 -14.99 -2.44
C ARG A 93 -3.44 -13.90 -2.79
N GLY A 94 -3.11 -13.04 -3.77
CA GLY A 94 -3.97 -11.92 -4.17
C GLY A 94 -4.00 -10.75 -3.19
N LEU A 95 -3.10 -10.72 -2.20
CA LEU A 95 -3.08 -9.69 -1.17
C LEU A 95 -2.76 -8.30 -1.73
N ALA A 96 -1.81 -8.20 -2.67
CA ALA A 96 -1.47 -6.94 -3.30
C ALA A 96 -2.68 -6.34 -4.04
N ARG A 97 -3.45 -7.15 -4.77
CA ARG A 97 -4.69 -6.70 -5.42
C ARG A 97 -5.71 -6.20 -4.41
N ARG A 98 -5.86 -6.89 -3.28
CA ARG A 98 -6.78 -6.48 -2.23
C ARG A 98 -6.36 -5.13 -1.63
N LEU A 99 -5.07 -4.94 -1.38
CA LEU A 99 -4.54 -3.67 -0.86
C LEU A 99 -4.80 -2.52 -1.83
N VAL A 100 -4.53 -2.71 -3.12
CA VAL A 100 -4.82 -1.69 -4.14
C VAL A 100 -6.31 -1.37 -4.15
N ARG A 101 -7.18 -2.37 -4.13
CA ARG A 101 -8.62 -2.19 -4.13
C ARG A 101 -9.11 -1.41 -2.92
N GLU A 102 -8.56 -1.68 -1.74
CA GLU A 102 -8.92 -0.93 -0.52
C GLU A 102 -8.41 0.52 -0.59
N ALA A 103 -7.20 0.75 -1.09
CA ALA A 103 -6.70 2.10 -1.32
C ALA A 103 -7.57 2.87 -2.32
N GLU A 104 -7.99 2.21 -3.40
CA GLU A 104 -8.92 2.79 -4.37
C GLU A 104 -10.23 3.22 -3.72
N ARG A 105 -10.81 2.38 -2.85
CA ARG A 105 -12.06 2.70 -2.15
C ARG A 105 -11.92 3.98 -1.31
N VAL A 106 -10.81 4.13 -0.60
CA VAL A 106 -10.54 5.35 0.18
C VAL A 106 -10.47 6.56 -0.75
N LEU A 107 -9.71 6.45 -1.84
CA LEU A 107 -9.49 7.56 -2.76
C LEU A 107 -10.77 7.94 -3.53
N TRP A 108 -11.56 6.94 -3.99
CA TRP A 108 -12.84 7.21 -4.64
C TRP A 108 -13.82 7.94 -3.71
N ARG A 109 -13.88 7.54 -2.44
CA ARG A 109 -14.73 8.21 -1.46
C ARG A 109 -14.32 9.66 -1.22
N LYS A 110 -13.02 9.98 -1.36
CA LYS A 110 -12.52 11.36 -1.23
C LYS A 110 -12.78 12.21 -2.47
N GLY A 111 -13.19 11.60 -3.57
CA GLY A 111 -13.52 12.30 -4.80
C GLY A 111 -12.50 12.14 -5.92
N ALA A 112 -11.53 11.25 -5.79
CA ALA A 112 -10.59 10.99 -6.86
C ALA A 112 -11.30 10.49 -8.11
N ARG A 113 -10.89 10.99 -9.27
CA ARG A 113 -11.35 10.52 -10.58
C ARG A 113 -10.23 9.92 -11.40
N ARG A 114 -9.01 10.07 -10.94
CA ARG A 114 -7.82 9.53 -11.57
C ARG A 114 -6.85 9.09 -10.51
N LEU A 115 -6.31 7.89 -10.67
CA LEU A 115 -5.30 7.32 -9.81
C LEU A 115 -4.03 7.08 -10.61
N SER A 116 -2.89 7.28 -9.97
CA SER A 116 -1.57 6.97 -10.53
C SER A 116 -0.79 6.13 -9.53
N ALA A 117 0.04 5.23 -10.03
CA ALA A 117 1.01 4.50 -9.23
C ALA A 117 2.40 4.77 -9.79
N LEU A 118 3.35 5.08 -8.92
CA LEU A 118 4.75 5.25 -9.29
C LEU A 118 5.47 3.93 -9.04
N VAL A 119 5.96 3.34 -10.13
CA VAL A 119 6.58 2.01 -10.10
C VAL A 119 8.01 2.14 -10.59
N GLY A 120 8.97 1.67 -9.79
CA GLY A 120 10.37 1.67 -10.19
C GLY A 120 10.58 0.83 -11.44
N ARG A 121 11.13 1.45 -12.49
CA ARG A 121 11.30 0.80 -13.80
C ARG A 121 12.08 -0.52 -13.72
N HIS A 122 13.02 -0.61 -12.80
CA HIS A 122 13.90 -1.76 -12.63
C HIS A 122 13.41 -2.77 -11.58
N GLU A 123 12.26 -2.50 -10.95
CA GLU A 123 11.65 -3.41 -9.99
C GLU A 123 10.75 -4.40 -10.74
N ALA A 124 11.35 -5.46 -11.25
CA ALA A 124 10.69 -6.41 -12.16
C ALA A 124 9.38 -6.99 -11.59
N GLN A 125 9.35 -7.33 -10.30
CA GLN A 125 8.15 -7.88 -9.66
C GLN A 125 7.03 -6.85 -9.58
N ALA A 126 7.36 -5.61 -9.23
CA ALA A 126 6.38 -4.53 -9.17
C ALA A 126 5.83 -4.20 -10.55
N VAL A 127 6.69 -4.12 -11.56
CA VAL A 127 6.29 -3.89 -12.95
C VAL A 127 5.34 -5.00 -13.43
N ALA A 128 5.70 -6.26 -13.19
CA ALA A 128 4.86 -7.39 -13.57
C ALA A 128 3.49 -7.35 -12.88
N PHE A 129 3.46 -6.98 -11.60
CA PHE A 129 2.21 -6.84 -10.85
C PHE A 129 1.30 -5.77 -11.46
N TRP A 130 1.84 -4.56 -11.71
CA TRP A 130 1.03 -3.47 -12.26
C TRP A 130 0.61 -3.73 -13.72
N ASP A 131 1.46 -4.37 -14.52
CA ASP A 131 1.07 -4.79 -15.87
C ASP A 131 -0.10 -5.79 -15.84
N ALA A 132 -0.12 -6.68 -14.85
CA ALA A 132 -1.21 -7.64 -14.68
C ALA A 132 -2.53 -6.98 -14.24
N LEU A 133 -2.51 -5.73 -13.78
CA LEU A 133 -3.72 -4.98 -13.42
C LEU A 133 -4.36 -4.25 -14.59
N ALA A 134 -4.01 -4.59 -15.84
CA ALA A 134 -4.66 -4.03 -17.02
C ALA A 134 -6.16 -4.30 -17.03
N ASP A 135 -6.61 -5.45 -16.51
CA ASP A 135 -8.02 -5.81 -16.34
C ASP A 135 -8.75 -4.88 -15.35
N ALA A 136 -8.02 -4.30 -14.40
CA ALA A 136 -8.54 -3.32 -13.45
C ALA A 136 -8.37 -1.87 -13.93
N GLY A 137 -7.90 -1.66 -15.15
CA GLY A 137 -7.80 -0.35 -15.78
C GLY A 137 -6.43 0.35 -15.66
N TYR A 138 -5.44 -0.30 -15.04
CA TYR A 138 -4.09 0.28 -14.93
C TYR A 138 -3.29 0.04 -16.21
N ARG A 139 -2.66 1.09 -16.71
CA ARG A 139 -1.82 1.04 -17.92
C ARG A 139 -0.58 1.90 -17.73
N ARG A 140 0.53 1.46 -18.30
CA ARG A 140 1.74 2.30 -18.36
C ARG A 140 1.43 3.60 -19.11
N ASP A 141 1.99 4.69 -18.64
CA ASP A 141 1.92 5.97 -19.35
C ASP A 141 3.31 6.36 -19.87
N PRO A 142 3.67 6.00 -21.11
CA PRO A 142 5.00 6.29 -21.67
C PRO A 142 5.21 7.77 -21.97
N ARG A 143 4.15 8.60 -21.89
CA ARG A 143 4.24 10.04 -22.12
C ARG A 143 4.81 10.79 -20.92
N MET A 144 4.87 10.14 -19.74
CA MET A 144 5.22 10.82 -18.50
C MET A 144 6.64 10.47 -18.05
N MET A 145 7.29 11.45 -17.51
CA MET A 145 8.63 11.33 -16.92
C MET A 145 8.58 11.95 -15.52
N ARG A 146 9.25 11.33 -14.57
CA ARG A 146 9.27 11.82 -13.20
C ARG A 146 10.51 12.66 -12.93
N TYR A 147 10.31 13.88 -12.45
CA TYR A 147 11.36 14.71 -11.90
C TYR A 147 11.23 14.74 -10.38
N VAL A 148 12.32 14.56 -9.69
CA VAL A 148 12.36 14.48 -8.22
C VAL A 148 13.36 15.49 -7.68
N LYS A 149 12.96 16.19 -6.62
CA LYS A 149 13.86 16.99 -5.80
C LYS A 149 13.73 16.49 -4.36
N ALA A 150 14.85 16.11 -3.76
CA ALA A 150 14.90 15.62 -2.37
C ALA A 150 15.70 16.59 -1.50
#